data_fbcbfb9b8ca4f70b6d13abb9df4a6586
#
_entry.id   fbcbfb9b8ca4f70b6d13abb9df4a6586
#
_cell.length_a   1.000
_cell.length_b   1.000
_cell.length_c   1.000
_cell.angle_alpha   90.00
_cell.angle_beta   90.00
_cell.angle_gamma   90.00
#
_symmetry.space_group_name_H-M   'P 1'
#
loop_
_entity.id
_entity.type
_entity.pdbx_description
1 polymer ?
#
loop_
_entity_poly.entity_id
_entity_poly.type
_entity_poly.pdbx_seq_one_letter_code
_entity_poly.pdbx_strand_id
1 'polypeptide(L)' 'MNCIIVDDEPLAREAMKLLIEEAECLQLVGSFNSAATASDFMEQHVVDLVFLDIQMPGITGIEFA' A
#
# COMPACT_ATOMS: atom_id res chain seq x y z
N MET A 1 10.38 4.85 7.42
CA MET A 1 9.07 5.29 6.91
C MET A 1 8.06 4.15 7.03
N ASN A 2 6.94 4.44 7.62
CA ASN A 2 5.84 3.48 7.67
C ASN A 2 5.09 3.49 6.35
N CYS A 3 4.88 2.32 5.77
CA CYS A 3 4.16 2.21 4.51
C CYS A 3 3.11 1.10 4.55
N ILE A 4 2.14 1.21 3.66
CA ILE A 4 1.12 0.20 3.47
C ILE A 4 0.98 -0.10 1.98
N ILE A 5 0.41 -1.27 1.71
CA ILE A 5 0.12 -1.71 0.34
C ILE A 5 -1.39 -1.82 0.19
N VAL A 6 -1.92 -1.32 -0.91
CA VAL A 6 -3.33 -1.49 -1.27
C VAL A 6 -3.41 -2.09 -2.66
N ASP A 7 -3.90 -3.31 -2.75
CA ASP A 7 -4.02 -4.03 -4.02
C ASP A 7 -5.05 -5.14 -3.83
N ASP A 8 -5.93 -5.32 -4.78
CA ASP A 8 -6.96 -6.36 -4.71
C ASP A 8 -6.42 -7.75 -5.10
N GLU A 9 -5.22 -7.84 -5.65
CA GLU A 9 -4.61 -9.11 -6.00
C GLU A 9 -3.62 -9.58 -4.94
N PRO A 10 -3.84 -10.77 -4.34
CA PRO A 10 -2.93 -11.28 -3.31
C PRO A 10 -1.49 -11.46 -3.78
N LEU A 11 -1.31 -11.91 -5.01
CA LEU A 11 0.04 -12.13 -5.55
C LEU A 11 0.80 -10.83 -5.73
N ALA A 12 0.10 -9.77 -6.14
CA ALA A 12 0.71 -8.46 -6.27
C ALA A 12 1.12 -7.91 -4.91
N ARG A 13 0.29 -8.10 -3.89
CA ARG A 13 0.65 -7.68 -2.53
C ARG A 13 1.89 -8.40 -2.02
N GLU A 14 1.99 -9.70 -2.29
CA GLU A 14 3.18 -10.48 -1.88
C GLU A 14 4.44 -9.98 -2.57
N ALA A 15 4.37 -9.68 -3.86
CA ALA A 15 5.51 -9.17 -4.59
C ALA A 15 5.97 -7.82 -4.05
N MET A 16 5.03 -6.92 -3.78
CA MET A 16 5.34 -5.62 -3.21
C MET A 16 5.94 -5.74 -1.81
N LYS A 17 5.40 -6.65 -1.02
CA LYS A 17 5.91 -6.90 0.32
C LYS A 17 7.37 -7.31 0.30
N LEU A 18 7.75 -8.19 -0.62
CA LEU A 18 9.14 -8.62 -0.73
C LEU A 18 10.06 -7.47 -1.12
N LEU A 19 9.60 -6.59 -2.01
CA LEU A 19 10.37 -5.42 -2.42
C LEU A 19 10.56 -4.45 -1.25
N ILE A 20 9.53 -4.26 -0.46
CA ILE A 20 9.58 -3.36 0.69
C ILE A 20 10.52 -3.90 1.76
N GLU A 21 10.51 -5.21 1.97
CA GLU A 21 11.39 -5.85 2.95
C GLU A 21 12.86 -5.66 2.61
N GLU A 22 13.20 -5.53 1.34
CA GLU A 22 14.56 -5.28 0.92
C GLU A 22 15.00 -3.83 1.12
N ALA A 23 14.06 -2.93 1.27
CA ALA A 23 14.35 -1.51 1.46
C ALA A 23 14.47 -1.19 2.95
N GLU A 24 15.67 -0.90 3.41
CA GLU A 24 15.93 -0.68 4.84
C GLU A 24 15.22 0.52 5.43
N CYS A 25 14.90 1.50 4.59
CA CYS A 25 14.23 2.72 5.06
C CYS A 25 12.71 2.58 5.12
N LEU A 26 12.16 1.47 4.66
CA LEU A 26 10.71 1.26 4.64
C LEU A 26 10.30 0.18 5.63
N GLN A 27 9.20 0.43 6.31
CA GLN A 27 8.62 -0.54 7.23
C GLN A 27 7.16 -0.76 6.84
N LEU A 28 6.84 -1.98 6.41
CA LEU A 28 5.48 -2.33 6.04
C LEU A 28 4.64 -2.55 7.30
N VAL A 29 3.62 -1.73 7.49
CA VAL A 29 2.76 -1.79 8.67
C VAL A 29 1.37 -2.34 8.35
N GLY A 30 1.04 -2.50 7.09
CA GLY A 30 -0.24 -3.08 6.71
C GLY A 30 -0.33 -3.38 5.22
N SER A 31 -1.21 -4.32 4.89
CA SER A 31 -1.48 -4.71 3.51
C SER A 31 -2.98 -4.91 3.38
N PHE A 32 -3.60 -4.27 2.40
CA PHE A 32 -5.04 -4.21 2.28
C PHE A 32 -5.50 -4.55 0.87
N ASN A 33 -6.69 -5.10 0.78
CA ASN A 33 -7.28 -5.45 -0.51
C ASN A 33 -8.24 -4.38 -1.05
N SER A 34 -8.46 -3.32 -0.28
CA SER A 34 -9.34 -2.24 -0.73
C SER A 34 -8.89 -0.91 -0.13
N ALA A 35 -9.25 0.17 -0.82
CA ALA A 35 -8.96 1.51 -0.33
C ALA A 35 -9.74 1.85 0.94
N ALA A 36 -10.94 1.29 1.10
CA ALA A 36 -11.76 1.54 2.27
C ALA A 36 -11.10 1.05 3.55
N THR A 37 -10.60 -0.20 3.55
CA THR A 37 -9.91 -0.74 4.72
C THR A 37 -8.60 -0.02 4.99
N ALA A 38 -7.89 0.37 3.93
CA ALA A 38 -6.65 1.13 4.08
C ALA A 38 -6.93 2.50 4.69
N SER A 39 -8.00 3.15 4.28
CA SER A 39 -8.39 4.46 4.81
C SER A 39 -8.68 4.38 6.31
N ASP A 40 -9.42 3.37 6.73
CA ASP A 40 -9.72 3.15 8.14
C ASP A 40 -8.43 2.96 8.96
N PHE A 41 -7.50 2.21 8.42
CA PHE A 41 -6.20 2.01 9.08
C PHE A 41 -5.43 3.32 9.21
N MET A 42 -5.43 4.12 8.16
CA MET A 42 -4.70 5.38 8.15
C MET A 42 -5.27 6.42 9.12
N GLU A 43 -6.55 6.30 9.49
CA GLU A 43 -7.14 7.18 10.47
C GLU A 43 -6.60 6.92 11.88
N GLN A 44 -6.12 5.71 12.14
CA GLN A 44 -5.66 5.30 13.47
C GLN A 44 -4.15 5.14 13.57
N HIS A 45 -3.44 5.17 12.45
CA HIS A 45 -2.01 4.93 12.40
C HIS A 45 -1.32 5.95 11.49
N VAL A 46 -0.09 6.28 11.84
CA VAL A 46 0.71 7.17 11.00
C VAL A 46 1.28 6.38 9.83
N VAL A 47 0.90 6.79 8.62
CA VAL A 47 1.39 6.17 7.39
C VAL A 47 2.04 7.24 6.54
N ASP A 48 3.30 7.03 6.18
CA ASP A 48 4.07 7.99 5.40
C ASP A 48 3.95 7.76 3.91
N LEU A 49 3.71 6.51 3.49
CA LEU A 49 3.72 6.15 2.09
C LEU A 49 2.70 5.05 1.82
N VAL A 50 1.94 5.20 0.74
CA VAL A 50 0.95 4.22 0.30
C VAL A 50 1.33 3.72 -1.09
N PHE A 51 1.50 2.41 -1.22
CA PHE A 51 1.72 1.78 -2.51
C PHE A 51 0.38 1.32 -3.05
N LEU A 52 -0.08 1.97 -4.10
CA LEU A 52 -1.33 1.65 -4.74
C LEU A 52 -1.04 1.04 -6.11
N ASP A 53 -1.46 -0.20 -6.32
CA ASP A 53 -1.50 -0.74 -7.66
C ASP A 53 -2.93 -0.67 -8.13
N ILE A 54 -3.20 0.29 -8.97
CA ILE A 54 -4.53 0.54 -9.44
C ILE A 54 -4.62 0.09 -10.89
N GLN A 55 -5.20 -1.07 -11.10
CA GLN A 55 -5.59 -1.53 -12.41
C GLN A 55 -7.04 -1.17 -12.70
N MET A 56 -7.53 -0.12 -12.05
CA MET A 56 -8.88 0.34 -12.29
C MET A 56 -8.91 1.28 -13.49
N PRO A 57 -9.89 1.13 -14.37
CA PRO A 57 -10.02 2.04 -15.51
C PRO A 57 -10.15 3.49 -15.06
N GLY A 58 -9.34 4.35 -15.63
CA GLY A 58 -9.39 5.77 -15.39
C GLY A 58 -8.47 6.30 -14.31
N ILE A 59 -7.81 5.42 -13.58
CA ILE A 59 -6.85 5.85 -12.59
C ILE A 59 -5.49 5.22 -12.92
N THR A 60 -4.54 6.04 -13.30
CA THR A 60 -3.19 5.58 -13.58
C THR A 60 -2.23 6.43 -12.76
N GLY A 61 -1.35 5.75 -12.05
CA GLY A 61 -0.28 6.43 -11.36
C GLY A 61 -0.37 6.34 -9.86
N ILE A 62 0.58 6.99 -9.23
CA ILE A 62 0.69 7.03 -7.77
C ILE A 62 0.01 8.31 -7.30
N GLU A 63 -0.99 8.16 -6.45
CA GLU A 63 -1.59 9.31 -5.81
C GLU A 63 -1.00 9.48 -4.43
N PHE A 64 -0.55 10.68 -4.15
CA PHE A 64 -0.07 11.04 -2.84
C PHE A 64 -1.23 11.66 -2.06
N ALA A 65 -1.46 11.12 -0.92
CA ALA A 65 -2.45 11.70 -0.02
C ALA A 65 -1.91 12.96 0.65
#